data_2ffceb074f693f331692aa470997f08f
#
_entry.id   2ffceb074f693f331692aa470997f08f
#
_cell.length_a   1.000
_cell.length_b   1.000
_cell.length_c   1.000
_cell.angle_alpha   90.00
_cell.angle_beta   90.00
_cell.angle_gamma   90.00
#
_symmetry.space_group_name_H-M   'P 1'
#
loop_
_entity.id
_entity.type
_entity.pdbx_description
1 polymer ?
#
loop_
_entity_poly.entity_id
_entity_poly.type
_entity_poly.pdbx_seq_one_letter_code
_entity_poly.pdbx_strand_id
1 'polypeptide(L)'
;MATGQQTSSTPSFFNFLKEGLLLPSHNRRLFAAVFTIIAASTCLLLLGNDLAVQPLRDEIDLDTKALNSTDPSSPDFLQLTRKTQDDTRALLLTRAAYFLFGAITRSAIRIVVLFAAVATYSGELHTFGSLLGKVKAQLKGPVLTLAFVYALEIAYVALLVAMSALLMFLKIKKYFVLLTVGSLLFLVPVVFLVYFSFLCSLSVVVAVAEPGCHGAGALGRAWRLLKGKRRRAMLFISVTAVLAAALNPVYTLAKRCALAY
;
A
#
# COMPACT_ATOMS: atom_id res chain seq x y z
N MET A 1 -16.26 49.49 -16.28
CA MET A 1 -15.22 48.93 -15.41
C MET A 1 -15.92 48.36 -14.19
N ALA A 2 -16.19 47.08 -14.19
CA ALA A 2 -16.74 46.36 -13.04
C ALA A 2 -15.69 45.33 -12.61
N THR A 3 -14.90 45.67 -11.59
CA THR A 3 -13.98 44.81 -10.92
C THR A 3 -14.77 43.80 -10.10
N GLY A 4 -14.99 42.61 -10.70
CA GLY A 4 -15.52 41.48 -10.00
C GLY A 4 -14.50 41.04 -8.94
N GLN A 5 -14.73 41.40 -7.69
CA GLN A 5 -14.08 40.80 -6.52
C GLN A 5 -14.38 39.29 -6.53
N GLN A 6 -13.45 38.48 -7.03
CA GLN A 6 -13.41 37.09 -6.74
C GLN A 6 -13.12 36.93 -5.23
N THR A 7 -14.18 36.80 -4.45
CA THR A 7 -14.10 36.34 -3.08
C THR A 7 -13.46 34.95 -3.14
N SER A 8 -12.18 34.85 -2.80
CA SER A 8 -11.44 33.62 -2.61
C SER A 8 -11.97 32.93 -1.36
N SER A 9 -13.19 32.39 -1.43
CA SER A 9 -13.68 31.44 -0.44
C SER A 9 -12.79 30.22 -0.55
N THR A 10 -11.90 30.04 0.43
CA THR A 10 -11.10 28.82 0.54
C THR A 10 -12.06 27.64 0.49
N PRO A 11 -11.98 26.77 -0.54
CA PRO A 11 -12.92 25.68 -0.69
C PRO A 11 -12.93 24.85 0.60
N SER A 12 -14.14 24.64 1.14
CA SER A 12 -14.32 23.82 2.33
C SER A 12 -13.75 22.43 2.05
N PHE A 13 -13.16 21.78 3.06
CA PHE A 13 -12.65 20.41 2.94
C PHE A 13 -13.69 19.46 2.34
N PHE A 14 -14.97 19.62 2.71
CA PHE A 14 -16.08 18.84 2.17
C PHE A 14 -16.33 19.09 0.67
N ASN A 15 -16.14 20.29 0.18
CA ASN A 15 -16.26 20.58 -1.26
C ASN A 15 -15.15 19.88 -2.05
N PHE A 16 -13.92 19.89 -1.54
CA PHE A 16 -12.81 19.17 -2.14
C PHE A 16 -13.06 17.65 -2.19
N LEU A 17 -13.58 17.07 -1.09
CA LEU A 17 -13.93 15.66 -1.03
C LEU A 17 -15.07 15.31 -2.01
N LYS A 18 -16.09 16.16 -2.08
CA LYS A 18 -17.21 16.02 -3.02
C LYS A 18 -16.74 16.09 -4.47
N GLU A 19 -15.88 17.05 -4.82
CA GLU A 19 -15.29 17.13 -6.16
C GLU A 19 -14.47 15.88 -6.51
N GLY A 20 -13.65 15.37 -5.58
CA GLY A 20 -12.90 14.13 -5.77
C GLY A 20 -13.81 12.91 -6.00
N LEU A 21 -14.91 12.79 -5.28
CA LEU A 21 -15.90 11.73 -5.44
C LEU A 21 -16.70 11.85 -6.75
N LEU A 22 -16.90 13.07 -7.24
CA LEU A 22 -17.60 13.32 -8.50
C LEU A 22 -16.67 13.17 -9.72
N LEU A 23 -15.36 13.14 -9.53
CA LEU A 23 -14.39 13.05 -10.63
C LEU A 23 -14.66 11.88 -11.58
N PRO A 24 -14.98 10.64 -11.12
CA PRO A 24 -15.34 9.54 -12.00
C PRO A 24 -16.59 9.77 -12.84
N SER A 25 -17.51 10.61 -12.37
CA SER A 25 -18.75 10.91 -13.11
C SER A 25 -18.53 11.79 -14.33
N HIS A 26 -17.44 12.58 -14.36
CA HIS A 26 -17.08 13.44 -15.47
C HIS A 26 -16.54 12.65 -16.68
N ASN A 27 -15.88 11.51 -16.46
CA ASN A 27 -15.38 10.65 -17.53
C ASN A 27 -15.70 9.18 -17.26
N ARG A 28 -16.98 8.82 -17.28
CA ARG A 28 -17.49 7.49 -16.92
C ARG A 28 -16.83 6.37 -17.72
N ARG A 29 -16.60 6.56 -19.01
CA ARG A 29 -15.98 5.52 -19.88
C ARG A 29 -14.55 5.21 -19.48
N LEU A 30 -13.76 6.24 -19.19
CA LEU A 30 -12.37 6.07 -18.74
C LEU A 30 -12.31 5.36 -17.40
N PHE A 31 -13.08 5.83 -16.42
CA PHE A 31 -13.09 5.24 -15.08
C PHE A 31 -13.69 3.83 -15.05
N ALA A 32 -14.68 3.53 -15.90
CA ALA A 32 -15.18 2.16 -16.05
C ALA A 32 -14.09 1.21 -16.57
N ALA A 33 -13.30 1.61 -17.58
CA ALA A 33 -12.17 0.81 -18.06
C ALA A 33 -11.10 0.63 -16.98
N VAL A 34 -10.75 1.69 -16.24
CA VAL A 34 -9.80 1.61 -15.11
C VAL A 34 -10.31 0.69 -14.02
N PHE A 35 -11.59 0.79 -13.66
CA PHE A 35 -12.23 -0.08 -12.67
C PHE A 35 -12.21 -1.56 -13.10
N THR A 36 -12.49 -1.84 -14.37
CA THR A 36 -12.42 -3.21 -14.91
C THR A 36 -11.02 -3.79 -14.79
N ILE A 37 -9.97 -2.99 -15.08
CA ILE A 37 -8.58 -3.42 -14.92
C ILE A 37 -8.25 -3.69 -13.46
N ILE A 38 -8.70 -2.84 -12.53
CA ILE A 38 -8.51 -3.03 -11.10
C ILE A 38 -9.18 -4.33 -10.64
N ALA A 39 -10.43 -4.53 -11.03
CA ALA A 39 -11.19 -5.72 -10.68
C ALA A 39 -10.53 -7.00 -11.24
N ALA A 40 -10.19 -7.02 -12.54
CA ALA A 40 -9.52 -8.15 -13.17
C ALA A 40 -8.15 -8.46 -12.51
N SER A 41 -7.34 -7.43 -12.25
CA SER A 41 -6.04 -7.60 -11.59
C SER A 41 -6.19 -8.11 -10.15
N THR A 42 -7.21 -7.66 -9.43
CA THR A 42 -7.49 -8.12 -8.07
C THR A 42 -7.94 -9.57 -8.08
N CYS A 43 -8.83 -9.95 -9.00
CA CYS A 43 -9.26 -11.35 -9.18
C CYS A 43 -8.08 -12.27 -9.52
N LEU A 44 -7.19 -11.86 -10.43
CA LEU A 44 -5.98 -12.62 -10.77
C LEU A 44 -5.03 -12.78 -9.58
N LEU A 45 -4.86 -11.73 -8.78
CA LEU A 45 -4.07 -11.80 -7.55
C LEU A 45 -4.71 -12.72 -6.50
N LEU A 46 -6.01 -12.71 -6.31
CA LEU A 46 -6.69 -13.60 -5.38
C LEU A 46 -6.59 -15.05 -5.84
N LEU A 47 -6.90 -15.30 -7.10
CA LEU A 47 -6.81 -16.64 -7.70
C LEU A 47 -5.38 -17.20 -7.63
N GLY A 48 -4.37 -16.37 -7.93
CA GLY A 48 -2.96 -16.78 -7.81
C GLY A 48 -2.55 -17.12 -6.38
N ASN A 49 -3.07 -16.40 -5.37
CA ASN A 49 -2.86 -16.74 -3.98
C ASN A 49 -3.46 -18.10 -3.61
N ASP A 50 -4.69 -18.34 -4.04
CA ASP A 50 -5.41 -19.57 -3.72
C ASP A 50 -4.83 -20.79 -4.44
N LEU A 51 -4.31 -20.62 -5.66
CA LEU A 51 -3.73 -21.72 -6.44
C LEU A 51 -2.25 -22.01 -6.10
N ALA A 52 -1.47 -20.98 -5.75
CA ALA A 52 -0.02 -21.13 -5.59
C ALA A 52 0.44 -21.12 -4.13
N VAL A 53 -0.19 -20.33 -3.27
CA VAL A 53 0.28 -20.14 -1.89
C VAL A 53 -0.47 -21.01 -0.89
N GLN A 54 -1.78 -21.15 -1.06
CA GLN A 54 -2.61 -21.91 -0.13
C GLN A 54 -2.25 -23.41 -0.08
N PRO A 55 -2.09 -24.13 -1.20
CA PRO A 55 -1.76 -25.57 -1.16
C PRO A 55 -0.46 -25.87 -0.42
N LEU A 56 0.58 -25.04 -0.68
CA LEU A 56 1.86 -25.17 0.02
C LEU A 56 1.75 -24.92 1.52
N ARG A 57 0.90 -23.99 1.91
CA ARG A 57 0.65 -23.70 3.33
C ARG A 57 -0.08 -24.83 4.01
N ASP A 58 -1.12 -25.38 3.37
CA ASP A 58 -1.91 -26.48 3.91
C ASP A 58 -1.05 -27.75 4.06
N GLU A 59 -0.13 -28.03 3.12
CA GLU A 59 0.83 -29.12 3.20
C GLU A 59 1.77 -28.95 4.40
N ILE A 60 2.35 -27.76 4.59
CA ILE A 60 3.22 -27.46 5.74
C ILE A 60 2.46 -27.57 7.07
N ASP A 61 1.21 -27.12 7.13
CA ASP A 61 0.39 -27.24 8.34
C ASP A 61 0.10 -28.71 8.68
N LEU A 62 -0.09 -29.57 7.68
CA LEU A 62 -0.26 -31.01 7.85
C LEU A 62 1.05 -31.68 8.32
N ASP A 63 2.17 -31.38 7.66
CA ASP A 63 3.48 -31.92 8.02
C ASP A 63 3.91 -31.46 9.42
N THR A 64 3.61 -30.22 9.80
CA THR A 64 3.87 -29.71 11.15
C THR A 64 3.03 -30.44 12.22
N LYS A 65 1.79 -30.76 11.93
CA LYS A 65 0.93 -31.56 12.83
C LYS A 65 1.46 -32.99 12.96
N ALA A 66 1.87 -33.61 11.85
CA ALA A 66 2.50 -34.93 11.84
C ALA A 66 3.79 -34.94 12.65
N LEU A 67 4.64 -33.90 12.51
CA LEU A 67 5.88 -33.73 13.27
C LEU A 67 5.63 -33.66 14.78
N ASN A 68 4.59 -32.96 15.21
CA ASN A 68 4.23 -32.84 16.63
C ASN A 68 3.66 -34.13 17.22
N SER A 69 3.19 -35.05 16.39
CA SER A 69 2.67 -36.36 16.80
C SER A 69 3.67 -37.50 16.69
N THR A 70 4.83 -37.28 16.06
CA THR A 70 5.87 -38.29 15.84
C THR A 70 6.91 -38.24 16.96
N ASP A 71 7.38 -39.43 17.41
CA ASP A 71 8.41 -39.54 18.43
C ASP A 71 9.75 -38.97 17.92
N PRO A 72 10.38 -38.03 18.66
CA PRO A 72 11.65 -37.41 18.27
C PRO A 72 12.80 -38.40 18.04
N SER A 73 12.69 -39.61 18.58
CA SER A 73 13.71 -40.68 18.44
C SER A 73 13.55 -41.51 17.16
N SER A 74 12.47 -41.31 16.40
CA SER A 74 12.18 -42.07 15.18
C SER A 74 13.01 -41.57 13.98
N PRO A 75 13.50 -42.46 13.10
CA PRO A 75 14.15 -42.04 11.85
C PRO A 75 13.22 -41.23 10.94
N ASP A 76 11.91 -41.45 11.03
CA ASP A 76 10.88 -40.71 10.28
C ASP A 76 10.82 -39.24 10.69
N PHE A 77 11.12 -38.91 11.96
CA PHE A 77 11.17 -37.54 12.45
C PHE A 77 12.20 -36.68 11.70
N LEU A 78 13.39 -37.25 11.41
CA LEU A 78 14.43 -36.53 10.67
C LEU A 78 14.05 -36.29 9.20
N GLN A 79 13.39 -37.26 8.57
CA GLN A 79 12.93 -37.12 7.19
C GLN A 79 11.81 -36.05 7.10
N LEU A 80 10.84 -36.12 8.01
CA LEU A 80 9.74 -35.16 8.09
C LEU A 80 10.23 -33.71 8.37
N THR A 81 11.26 -33.61 9.26
CA THR A 81 11.87 -32.28 9.54
C THR A 81 12.55 -31.70 8.32
N ARG A 82 13.27 -32.51 7.52
CA ARG A 82 13.89 -32.03 6.28
C ARG A 82 12.84 -31.62 5.25
N LYS A 83 11.81 -32.46 5.06
CA LYS A 83 10.70 -32.15 4.15
C LYS A 83 10.04 -30.82 4.53
N THR A 84 9.64 -30.68 5.79
CA THR A 84 9.02 -29.43 6.30
C THR A 84 9.93 -28.21 6.10
N GLN A 85 11.25 -28.37 6.24
CA GLN A 85 12.22 -27.30 6.01
C GLN A 85 12.30 -26.90 4.53
N ASP A 86 12.30 -27.86 3.61
CA ASP A 86 12.36 -27.62 2.17
C ASP A 86 11.04 -26.98 1.69
N ASP A 87 9.89 -27.47 2.15
CA ASP A 87 8.57 -26.93 1.85
C ASP A 87 8.41 -25.50 2.41
N THR A 88 8.95 -25.24 3.60
CA THR A 88 8.98 -23.87 4.17
C THR A 88 9.81 -22.92 3.32
N ARG A 89 10.95 -23.37 2.77
CA ARG A 89 11.75 -22.55 1.84
C ARG A 89 11.00 -22.30 0.54
N ALA A 90 10.37 -23.33 -0.03
CA ALA A 90 9.55 -23.20 -1.23
C ALA A 90 8.39 -22.22 -1.01
N LEU A 91 7.71 -22.30 0.13
CA LEU A 91 6.65 -21.38 0.51
C LEU A 91 7.16 -19.93 0.63
N LEU A 92 8.30 -19.74 1.28
CA LEU A 92 8.91 -18.40 1.42
C LEU A 92 9.26 -17.78 0.07
N LEU A 93 9.86 -18.57 -0.83
CA LEU A 93 10.21 -18.11 -2.19
C LEU A 93 8.97 -17.80 -3.00
N THR A 94 7.97 -18.68 -3.00
CA THR A 94 6.70 -18.49 -3.70
C THR A 94 5.97 -17.26 -3.17
N ARG A 95 5.92 -17.09 -1.86
CA ARG A 95 5.28 -15.93 -1.22
C ARG A 95 6.03 -14.62 -1.51
N ALA A 96 7.36 -14.63 -1.56
CA ALA A 96 8.17 -13.49 -1.93
C ALA A 96 7.96 -13.10 -3.40
N ALA A 97 7.97 -14.06 -4.32
CA ALA A 97 7.70 -13.84 -5.74
C ALA A 97 6.27 -13.29 -5.95
N TYR A 98 5.30 -13.88 -5.27
CA TYR A 98 3.90 -13.42 -5.31
C TYR A 98 3.73 -12.00 -4.77
N PHE A 99 4.39 -11.69 -3.64
CA PHE A 99 4.39 -10.35 -3.05
C PHE A 99 4.99 -9.32 -4.03
N LEU A 100 6.10 -9.67 -4.68
CA LEU A 100 6.77 -8.81 -5.65
C LEU A 100 5.87 -8.55 -6.86
N PHE A 101 5.26 -9.60 -7.43
CA PHE A 101 4.31 -9.49 -8.52
C PHE A 101 3.11 -8.61 -8.15
N GLY A 102 2.55 -8.81 -6.97
CA GLY A 102 1.46 -7.99 -6.44
C GLY A 102 1.86 -6.53 -6.21
N ALA A 103 3.09 -6.27 -5.78
CA ALA A 103 3.61 -4.92 -5.62
C ALA A 103 3.76 -4.20 -6.97
N ILE A 104 4.30 -4.87 -7.99
CA ILE A 104 4.43 -4.34 -9.36
C ILE A 104 3.05 -4.04 -9.95
N THR A 105 2.11 -4.98 -9.86
CA THR A 105 0.75 -4.83 -10.38
C THR A 105 0.03 -3.65 -9.71
N ARG A 106 0.06 -3.56 -8.38
CA ARG A 106 -0.53 -2.44 -7.63
C ARG A 106 0.11 -1.09 -7.99
N SER A 107 1.42 -1.08 -8.23
CA SER A 107 2.15 0.12 -8.64
C SER A 107 1.73 0.60 -10.02
N ALA A 108 1.60 -0.32 -10.98
CA ALA A 108 1.14 -0.02 -12.33
C ALA A 108 -0.29 0.54 -12.31
N ILE A 109 -1.20 -0.10 -11.59
CA ILE A 109 -2.58 0.38 -11.41
C ILE A 109 -2.60 1.77 -10.80
N ARG A 110 -1.83 2.01 -9.73
CA ARG A 110 -1.74 3.30 -9.06
C ARG A 110 -1.32 4.42 -10.01
N ILE A 111 -0.32 4.18 -10.85
CA ILE A 111 0.15 5.14 -11.86
C ILE A 111 -0.97 5.43 -12.86
N VAL A 112 -1.64 4.41 -13.40
CA VAL A 112 -2.73 4.58 -14.38
C VAL A 112 -3.89 5.36 -13.77
N VAL A 113 -4.30 5.06 -12.54
CA VAL A 113 -5.36 5.78 -11.81
C VAL A 113 -4.99 7.25 -11.62
N LEU A 114 -3.73 7.54 -11.24
CA LEU A 114 -3.28 8.92 -11.05
C LEU A 114 -3.27 9.70 -12.37
N PHE A 115 -2.81 9.11 -13.46
CA PHE A 115 -2.89 9.75 -14.78
C PHE A 115 -4.33 9.98 -15.22
N ALA A 116 -5.24 9.03 -14.99
CA ALA A 116 -6.67 9.19 -15.28
C ALA A 116 -7.29 10.32 -14.45
N ALA A 117 -6.95 10.41 -13.16
CA ALA A 117 -7.43 11.47 -12.28
C ALA A 117 -6.91 12.85 -12.70
N VAL A 118 -5.61 12.97 -12.97
CA VAL A 118 -4.99 14.23 -13.42
C VAL A 118 -5.56 14.67 -14.77
N ALA A 119 -5.68 13.77 -15.75
CA ALA A 119 -6.25 14.08 -17.07
C ALA A 119 -7.71 14.53 -16.97
N THR A 120 -8.52 13.89 -16.14
CA THR A 120 -9.93 14.28 -15.94
C THR A 120 -10.03 15.63 -15.22
N TYR A 121 -9.16 15.88 -14.23
CA TYR A 121 -9.12 17.16 -13.52
C TYR A 121 -8.69 18.33 -14.42
N SER A 122 -7.77 18.09 -15.36
CA SER A 122 -7.36 19.11 -16.36
C SER A 122 -8.39 19.33 -17.47
N GLY A 123 -9.54 18.64 -17.43
CA GLY A 123 -10.60 18.78 -18.44
C GLY A 123 -10.30 18.10 -19.77
N GLU A 124 -9.24 17.30 -19.85
CA GLU A 124 -8.87 16.56 -21.04
C GLU A 124 -9.73 15.29 -21.14
N LEU A 125 -10.62 15.23 -22.13
CA LEU A 125 -11.39 14.03 -22.43
C LEU A 125 -10.52 13.03 -23.20
N HIS A 126 -9.81 12.17 -22.46
CA HIS A 126 -9.02 11.11 -23.06
C HIS A 126 -9.82 9.80 -23.19
N THR A 127 -9.66 9.12 -24.32
CA THR A 127 -9.99 7.70 -24.43
C THR A 127 -8.93 6.89 -23.69
N PHE A 128 -9.27 5.67 -23.24
CA PHE A 128 -8.33 4.82 -22.51
C PHE A 128 -7.04 4.57 -23.31
N GLY A 129 -7.14 4.38 -24.64
CA GLY A 129 -5.96 4.19 -25.51
C GLY A 129 -5.05 5.41 -25.56
N SER A 130 -5.59 6.63 -25.67
CA SER A 130 -4.80 7.87 -25.68
C SER A 130 -4.15 8.13 -24.31
N LEU A 131 -4.84 7.82 -23.21
CA LEU A 131 -4.27 7.87 -21.87
C LEU A 131 -3.07 6.93 -21.73
N LEU A 132 -3.18 5.68 -22.21
CA LEU A 132 -2.11 4.69 -22.13
C LEU A 132 -0.87 5.12 -22.95
N GLY A 133 -1.08 5.76 -24.11
CA GLY A 133 -0.01 6.38 -24.89
C GLY A 133 0.70 7.49 -24.11
N LYS A 134 -0.03 8.38 -23.45
CA LYS A 134 0.51 9.45 -22.59
C LYS A 134 1.26 8.88 -21.38
N VAL A 135 0.70 7.87 -20.73
CA VAL A 135 1.35 7.13 -19.62
C VAL A 135 2.67 6.55 -20.09
N LYS A 136 2.70 5.83 -21.22
CA LYS A 136 3.93 5.22 -21.77
C LYS A 136 5.00 6.27 -22.05
N ALA A 137 4.64 7.42 -22.58
CA ALA A 137 5.58 8.50 -22.90
C ALA A 137 6.18 9.13 -21.64
N GLN A 138 5.40 9.26 -20.55
CA GLN A 138 5.80 9.95 -19.32
C GLN A 138 6.09 9.01 -18.13
N LEU A 139 6.14 7.70 -18.35
CA LEU A 139 6.24 6.67 -17.31
C LEU A 139 7.54 6.77 -16.48
N LYS A 140 8.66 7.19 -17.09
CA LYS A 140 9.98 7.20 -16.45
C LYS A 140 10.02 7.97 -15.13
N GLY A 141 9.41 9.14 -15.08
CA GLY A 141 9.40 9.99 -13.88
C GLY A 141 8.63 9.38 -12.70
N PRO A 142 7.35 9.06 -12.87
CA PRO A 142 6.56 8.40 -11.84
C PRO A 142 7.13 7.07 -11.36
N VAL A 143 7.69 6.23 -12.26
CA VAL A 143 8.32 4.95 -11.88
C VAL A 143 9.56 5.18 -11.05
N LEU A 144 10.43 6.12 -11.43
CA LEU A 144 11.62 6.46 -10.64
C LEU A 144 11.23 6.99 -9.26
N THR A 145 10.21 7.85 -9.19
CA THR A 145 9.70 8.37 -7.91
C THR A 145 9.11 7.27 -7.06
N LEU A 146 8.36 6.34 -7.66
CA LEU A 146 7.78 5.20 -6.96
C LEU A 146 8.85 4.25 -6.42
N ALA A 147 9.89 3.95 -7.20
CA ALA A 147 11.03 3.15 -6.74
C ALA A 147 11.77 3.82 -5.58
N PHE A 148 11.99 5.14 -5.66
CA PHE A 148 12.58 5.93 -4.59
C PHE A 148 11.73 5.91 -3.31
N VAL A 149 10.42 6.07 -3.44
CA VAL A 149 9.45 5.99 -2.33
C VAL A 149 9.48 4.62 -1.68
N TYR A 150 9.44 3.53 -2.46
CA TYR A 150 9.53 2.18 -1.90
C TYR A 150 10.86 1.93 -1.17
N ALA A 151 11.97 2.41 -1.72
CA ALA A 151 13.25 2.28 -1.03
C ALA A 151 13.25 3.00 0.33
N LEU A 152 12.66 4.19 0.39
CA LEU A 152 12.51 4.94 1.64
C LEU A 152 11.55 4.24 2.63
N GLU A 153 10.41 3.74 2.16
CA GLU A 153 9.44 3.02 3.00
C GLU A 153 10.06 1.74 3.56
N ILE A 154 10.79 0.96 2.73
CA ILE A 154 11.48 -0.26 3.17
C ILE A 154 12.55 0.07 4.21
N ALA A 155 13.38 1.11 3.98
CA ALA A 155 14.40 1.53 4.94
C ALA A 155 13.77 1.94 6.27
N TYR A 156 12.65 2.67 6.23
CA TYR A 156 11.94 3.10 7.43
C TYR A 156 11.32 1.92 8.18
N VAL A 157 10.68 0.98 7.47
CA VAL A 157 10.13 -0.25 8.07
C VAL A 157 11.24 -1.11 8.68
N ALA A 158 12.40 -1.24 8.02
CA ALA A 158 13.54 -1.95 8.56
C ALA A 158 14.03 -1.32 9.88
N LEU A 159 14.05 0.02 9.97
CA LEU A 159 14.35 0.72 11.21
C LEU A 159 13.34 0.39 12.32
N LEU A 160 12.04 0.38 12.01
CA LEU A 160 11.00 0.02 12.98
C LEU A 160 11.12 -1.44 13.44
N VAL A 161 11.44 -2.35 12.54
CA VAL A 161 11.71 -3.76 12.87
C VAL A 161 12.90 -3.89 13.81
N ALA A 162 14.00 -3.19 13.53
CA ALA A 162 15.17 -3.17 14.41
C ALA A 162 14.85 -2.62 15.81
N MET A 163 14.06 -1.53 15.90
CA MET A 163 13.59 -0.98 17.17
C MET A 163 12.68 -1.97 17.92
N SER A 164 11.78 -2.66 17.22
CA SER A 164 10.90 -3.67 17.83
C SER A 164 11.69 -4.87 18.36
N ALA A 165 12.72 -5.31 17.63
CA ALA A 165 13.62 -6.38 18.07
C ALA A 165 14.38 -5.96 19.35
N LEU A 166 14.82 -4.72 19.45
CA LEU A 166 15.45 -4.18 20.66
C LEU A 166 14.48 -4.21 21.85
N LEU A 167 13.21 -3.82 21.66
CA LEU A 167 12.19 -3.88 22.71
C LEU A 167 11.94 -5.34 23.15
N MET A 168 11.91 -6.29 22.23
CA MET A 168 11.81 -7.71 22.55
C MET A 168 13.00 -8.20 23.39
N PHE A 169 14.22 -7.78 23.04
CA PHE A 169 15.41 -8.08 23.82
C PHE A 169 15.35 -7.53 25.24
N LEU A 170 14.90 -6.27 25.41
CA LEU A 170 14.69 -5.65 26.73
C LEU A 170 13.64 -6.40 27.57
N LYS A 171 12.57 -6.90 26.93
CA LYS A 171 11.53 -7.72 27.56
C LYS A 171 12.12 -9.03 28.10
N ILE A 172 12.95 -9.72 27.30
CA ILE A 172 13.62 -10.97 27.70
C ILE A 172 14.56 -10.74 28.91
N LYS A 173 15.28 -9.61 28.91
CA LYS A 173 16.18 -9.22 30.00
C LYS A 173 15.46 -8.65 31.24
N LYS A 174 14.12 -8.55 31.21
CA LYS A 174 13.26 -8.06 32.30
C LYS A 174 13.55 -6.61 32.75
N TYR A 175 14.07 -5.75 31.86
CA TYR A 175 14.27 -4.33 32.12
C TYR A 175 12.95 -3.55 31.98
N PHE A 176 12.05 -3.68 32.94
CA PHE A 176 10.68 -3.16 32.85
C PHE A 176 10.60 -1.63 32.67
N VAL A 177 11.43 -0.86 33.36
CA VAL A 177 11.43 0.61 33.23
C VAL A 177 11.84 1.03 31.81
N LEU A 178 12.92 0.42 31.30
CA LEU A 178 13.44 0.72 29.95
C LEU A 178 12.46 0.26 28.88
N LEU A 179 11.76 -0.84 29.11
CA LEU A 179 10.72 -1.36 28.22
C LEU A 179 9.53 -0.40 28.14
N THR A 180 9.06 0.12 29.29
CA THR A 180 7.93 1.06 29.31
C THR A 180 8.27 2.37 28.60
N VAL A 181 9.41 2.96 28.91
CA VAL A 181 9.89 4.19 28.24
C VAL A 181 10.13 3.94 26.75
N GLY A 182 10.77 2.83 26.40
CA GLY A 182 11.04 2.46 25.02
C GLY A 182 9.78 2.20 24.20
N SER A 183 8.76 1.57 24.79
CA SER A 183 7.47 1.33 24.12
C SER A 183 6.71 2.65 23.87
N LEU A 184 6.76 3.59 24.80
CA LEU A 184 6.16 4.90 24.62
C LEU A 184 6.89 5.70 23.53
N LEU A 185 8.22 5.65 23.53
CA LEU A 185 9.04 6.29 22.51
C LEU A 185 8.84 5.67 21.12
N PHE A 186 8.58 4.37 21.04
CA PHE A 186 8.29 3.66 19.79
C PHE A 186 6.97 4.09 19.11
N LEU A 187 6.02 4.59 19.88
CA LEU A 187 4.77 5.14 19.33
C LEU A 187 5.02 6.33 18.41
N VAL A 188 6.00 7.17 18.71
CA VAL A 188 6.31 8.37 17.90
C VAL A 188 6.69 8.01 16.46
N PRO A 189 7.69 7.14 16.18
CA PRO A 189 8.01 6.74 14.82
C PRO A 189 6.88 5.97 14.14
N VAL A 190 6.05 5.21 14.86
CA VAL A 190 4.88 4.55 14.26
C VAL A 190 3.87 5.58 13.75
N VAL A 191 3.56 6.61 14.52
CA VAL A 191 2.69 7.72 14.06
C VAL A 191 3.32 8.48 12.90
N PHE A 192 4.64 8.70 12.97
CA PHE A 192 5.38 9.35 11.90
C PHE A 192 5.36 8.53 10.60
N LEU A 193 5.35 7.19 10.66
CA LEU A 193 5.22 6.33 9.49
C LEU A 193 3.96 6.64 8.67
N VAL A 194 2.82 6.86 9.34
CA VAL A 194 1.56 7.18 8.66
C VAL A 194 1.66 8.50 7.91
N TYR A 195 2.22 9.53 8.56
CA TYR A 195 2.46 10.83 7.93
C TYR A 195 3.47 10.73 6.77
N PHE A 196 4.53 9.96 6.94
CA PHE A 196 5.56 9.73 5.94
C PHE A 196 5.03 9.00 4.71
N SER A 197 4.23 7.94 4.90
CA SER A 197 3.59 7.20 3.81
C SER A 197 2.61 8.08 3.02
N PHE A 198 1.88 8.98 3.69
CA PHE A 198 1.06 9.97 3.02
C PHE A 198 1.89 10.95 2.17
N LEU A 199 3.00 11.45 2.71
CA LEU A 199 3.93 12.32 2.00
C LEU A 199 4.51 11.62 0.76
N CYS A 200 4.92 10.36 0.91
CA CYS A 200 5.39 9.49 -0.17
C CYS A 200 4.31 9.31 -1.25
N SER A 201 3.06 9.11 -0.84
CA SER A 201 1.93 9.01 -1.76
C SER A 201 1.72 10.31 -2.56
N LEU A 202 1.82 11.45 -1.88
CA LEU A 202 1.69 12.76 -2.51
C LEU A 202 2.84 13.05 -3.49
N SER A 203 4.06 12.57 -3.19
CA SER A 203 5.21 12.76 -4.09
C SER A 203 5.02 12.07 -5.44
N VAL A 204 4.36 10.90 -5.46
CA VAL A 204 4.01 10.22 -6.72
C VAL A 204 2.96 11.02 -7.50
N VAL A 205 1.97 11.61 -6.82
CA VAL A 205 0.99 12.51 -7.48
C VAL A 205 1.69 13.71 -8.11
N VAL A 206 2.64 14.34 -7.40
CA VAL A 206 3.43 15.46 -7.92
C VAL A 206 4.25 15.03 -9.14
N ALA A 207 4.88 13.86 -9.12
CA ALA A 207 5.66 13.33 -10.24
C ALA A 207 4.81 13.05 -11.49
N VAL A 208 3.52 12.73 -11.32
CA VAL A 208 2.57 12.57 -12.43
C VAL A 208 2.07 13.92 -12.95
N ALA A 209 1.81 14.86 -12.04
CA ALA A 209 1.23 16.16 -12.38
C ALA A 209 2.27 17.15 -12.95
N GLU A 210 3.52 17.08 -12.49
CA GLU A 210 4.61 17.99 -12.91
C GLU A 210 5.70 17.21 -13.65
N PRO A 211 5.66 17.15 -15.00
CA PRO A 211 6.71 16.47 -15.78
C PRO A 211 8.06 17.19 -15.53
N GLY A 212 9.08 16.39 -15.17
CA GLY A 212 10.42 16.90 -14.82
C GLY A 212 10.75 16.89 -13.34
N CYS A 213 9.77 16.73 -12.45
CA CYS A 213 9.97 16.63 -11.00
C CYS A 213 9.97 15.14 -10.57
N HIS A 214 11.15 14.54 -10.29
CA HIS A 214 11.26 13.11 -9.99
C HIS A 214 12.00 12.83 -8.67
N GLY A 215 11.74 11.69 -8.05
CA GLY A 215 12.46 11.19 -6.88
C GLY A 215 12.44 12.17 -5.70
N ALA A 216 13.63 12.55 -5.21
CA ALA A 216 13.78 13.47 -4.08
C ALA A 216 13.20 14.88 -4.37
N GLY A 217 13.24 15.34 -5.63
CA GLY A 217 12.65 16.60 -6.04
C GLY A 217 11.13 16.62 -5.86
N ALA A 218 10.46 15.56 -6.30
CA ALA A 218 9.02 15.38 -6.12
C ALA A 218 8.64 15.30 -4.63
N LEU A 219 9.44 14.61 -3.82
CA LEU A 219 9.25 14.54 -2.36
C LEU A 219 9.39 15.90 -1.69
N GLY A 220 10.43 16.67 -2.05
CA GLY A 220 10.64 18.03 -1.55
C GLY A 220 9.52 19.00 -1.96
N ARG A 221 8.99 18.82 -3.17
CA ARG A 221 7.82 19.60 -3.65
C ARG A 221 6.55 19.24 -2.87
N ALA A 222 6.29 17.95 -2.69
CA ALA A 222 5.17 17.45 -1.90
C ALA A 222 5.25 17.97 -0.44
N TRP A 223 6.43 17.94 0.18
CA TRP A 223 6.66 18.51 1.51
C TRP A 223 6.31 20.00 1.59
N ARG A 224 6.75 20.79 0.60
CA ARG A 224 6.43 22.23 0.53
C ARG A 224 4.94 22.48 0.39
N LEU A 225 4.24 21.71 -0.44
CA LEU A 225 2.79 21.79 -0.60
C LEU A 225 2.04 21.45 0.71
N LEU A 226 2.54 20.49 1.47
CA LEU A 226 1.97 20.10 2.75
C LEU A 226 2.22 21.13 3.86
N LYS A 227 3.37 21.80 3.85
CA LYS A 227 3.79 22.73 4.93
C LYS A 227 2.75 23.81 5.19
N GLY A 228 2.04 24.32 4.16
CA GLY A 228 0.98 25.33 4.29
C GLY A 228 -0.41 24.76 4.63
N LYS A 229 -0.63 23.45 4.47
CA LYS A 229 -1.97 22.82 4.58
C LYS A 229 -2.01 21.62 5.50
N ARG A 230 -1.14 21.57 6.53
CA ARG A 230 -0.98 20.42 7.45
C ARG A 230 -2.30 19.97 8.07
N ARG A 231 -3.16 20.90 8.54
CA ARG A 231 -4.45 20.56 9.14
C ARG A 231 -5.36 19.79 8.17
N ARG A 232 -5.41 20.21 6.89
CA ARG A 232 -6.23 19.51 5.87
C ARG A 232 -5.67 18.14 5.55
N ALA A 233 -4.34 18.00 5.48
CA ALA A 233 -3.69 16.72 5.28
C ALA A 233 -3.95 15.74 6.43
N MET A 234 -3.88 16.20 7.68
CA MET A 234 -4.20 15.38 8.86
C MET A 234 -5.66 14.94 8.87
N LEU A 235 -6.60 15.84 8.52
CA LEU A 235 -8.02 15.48 8.37
C LEU A 235 -8.23 14.42 7.29
N PHE A 236 -7.55 14.55 6.14
CA PHE A 236 -7.65 13.55 5.06
C PHE A 236 -7.11 12.18 5.51
N ILE A 237 -5.97 12.14 6.18
CA ILE A 237 -5.39 10.91 6.75
C ILE A 237 -6.38 10.29 7.75
N SER A 238 -6.95 11.09 8.64
CA SER A 238 -7.90 10.59 9.64
C SER A 238 -9.16 10.02 9.00
N VAL A 239 -9.73 10.70 8.00
CA VAL A 239 -10.93 10.21 7.28
C VAL A 239 -10.63 8.92 6.53
N THR A 240 -9.49 8.83 5.82
CA THR A 240 -9.11 7.61 5.11
C THR A 240 -8.81 6.46 6.06
N ALA A 241 -8.19 6.72 7.21
CA ALA A 241 -7.95 5.71 8.25
C ALA A 241 -9.25 5.17 8.85
N VAL A 242 -10.21 6.06 9.17
CA VAL A 242 -11.54 5.66 9.67
C VAL A 242 -12.30 4.85 8.62
N LEU A 243 -12.26 5.28 7.35
CA LEU A 243 -12.91 4.55 6.25
C LEU A 243 -12.29 3.16 6.06
N ALA A 244 -10.97 3.05 6.10
CA ALA A 244 -10.26 1.78 6.02
C ALA A 244 -10.60 0.87 7.21
N ALA A 245 -10.66 1.43 8.43
CA ALA A 245 -11.06 0.69 9.63
C ALA A 245 -12.51 0.19 9.55
N ALA A 246 -13.42 0.98 8.98
CA ALA A 246 -14.82 0.59 8.79
C ALA A 246 -15.00 -0.49 7.70
N LEU A 247 -14.16 -0.49 6.66
CA LEU A 247 -14.22 -1.48 5.59
C LEU A 247 -13.58 -2.82 5.97
N ASN A 248 -12.61 -2.81 6.90
CA ASN A 248 -11.90 -4.02 7.31
C ASN A 248 -12.81 -5.12 7.90
N PRO A 249 -13.76 -4.85 8.83
CA PRO A 249 -14.68 -5.86 9.33
C PRO A 249 -15.62 -6.41 8.24
N VAL A 250 -16.02 -5.57 7.26
CA VAL A 250 -16.83 -6.01 6.12
C VAL A 250 -16.05 -7.01 5.26
N TYR A 251 -14.78 -6.72 4.99
CA TYR A 251 -13.90 -7.61 4.26
C TYR A 251 -13.68 -8.95 4.99
N THR A 252 -13.44 -8.91 6.30
CA THR A 252 -13.24 -10.12 7.11
C THR A 252 -14.51 -10.97 7.21
N LEU A 253 -15.69 -10.36 7.29
CA LEU A 253 -16.97 -11.04 7.24
C LEU A 253 -17.22 -11.69 5.87
N ALA A 254 -17.00 -10.96 4.78
CA ALA A 254 -17.13 -11.48 3.43
C ALA A 254 -16.21 -12.69 3.18
N LYS A 255 -14.95 -12.61 3.69
CA LYS A 255 -14.00 -13.72 3.61
C LYS A 255 -14.46 -14.94 4.42
N ARG A 256 -15.02 -14.76 5.61
CA ARG A 256 -15.56 -15.86 6.42
C ARG A 256 -16.77 -16.52 5.76
N CYS A 257 -17.67 -15.74 5.17
CA CYS A 257 -18.82 -16.28 4.44
C CYS A 257 -18.37 -17.05 3.20
N ALA A 258 -17.35 -16.60 2.47
CA ALA A 258 -16.81 -17.29 1.30
C ALA A 258 -16.09 -18.61 1.64
N LEU A 259 -15.56 -18.76 2.86
CA LEU A 259 -14.91 -19.99 3.34
C LEU A 259 -15.88 -20.98 3.99
N ALA A 260 -17.13 -20.57 4.22
CA ALA A 260 -18.18 -21.41 4.82
C ALA A 260 -19.06 -22.11 3.78
N TYR A 261 -18.84 -21.84 2.50
CA TYR A 261 -19.44 -22.52 1.33
C TYR A 261 -18.37 -23.35 0.60
#